data_02e1ea2f90acfabe28948d5bb0a7eeee
#
_entry.id   02e1ea2f90acfabe28948d5bb0a7eeee
#
_cell.length_a   1.000
_cell.length_b   1.000
_cell.length_c   1.000
_cell.angle_alpha   90.00
_cell.angle_beta   90.00
_cell.angle_gamma   90.00
#
_symmetry.space_group_name_H-M   'P 1'
#
loop_
_entity.id
_entity.type
_entity.pdbx_description
1 polymer ?
#
loop_
_entity_poly.entity_id
_entity_poly.type
_entity_poly.pdbx_seq_one_letter_code
_entity_poly.pdbx_strand_id
1 'polypeptide(L)'
;EGLKRTRDSEYVILLNADTKAEPEFVEKLYEAISKDDKIFSVSSKMIQMFAPDKYDGAGDLYCCLGWAYARGKDKKIGRYEKECNVFSSCGGAAIYRRALFEEIGYFDELHFAYLEDVDIGYRARIMGYKNKYTPEAIVYHAGSGITGSRYNSFKVRIAARNSWYVIFKNMPTLQIIINLPFILAGFFIKSLFFMFKGYGREYLSGMKRGYLMCTQGKKYPFSKEFLGNYVRIQLELWLNMFRRIVG
;
A
#
# COMPACT_ATOMS: atom_id res chain seq x y z
N GLU A 1 -8.11 -16.75 0.67
CA GLU A 1 -8.64 -17.90 1.43
C GLU A 1 -9.21 -17.47 2.78
N GLY A 2 -8.44 -16.72 3.63
CA GLY A 2 -8.92 -16.24 4.93
C GLY A 2 -10.23 -15.44 4.83
N LEU A 3 -10.32 -14.51 3.91
CA LEU A 3 -11.54 -13.71 3.67
C LEU A 3 -12.77 -14.55 3.28
N LYS A 4 -12.57 -15.68 2.61
CA LYS A 4 -13.67 -16.61 2.26
C LYS A 4 -14.24 -17.34 3.48
N ARG A 5 -13.42 -17.52 4.52
CA ARG A 5 -13.79 -18.19 5.78
C ARG A 5 -14.45 -17.25 6.80
N THR A 6 -14.35 -15.93 6.58
CA THR A 6 -14.89 -14.90 7.48
C THR A 6 -16.15 -14.23 6.92
N ARG A 7 -17.02 -14.97 6.21
CA ARG A 7 -18.19 -14.40 5.51
C ARG A 7 -19.19 -13.72 6.43
N ASP A 8 -19.33 -14.22 7.64
CA ASP A 8 -20.28 -13.72 8.63
C ASP A 8 -19.72 -12.58 9.49
N SER A 9 -18.47 -12.19 9.25
CA SER A 9 -17.82 -11.09 9.97
C SER A 9 -18.10 -9.77 9.29
N GLU A 10 -18.41 -8.73 10.08
CA GLU A 10 -18.58 -7.35 9.57
C GLU A 10 -17.23 -6.74 9.19
N TYR A 11 -16.20 -7.05 9.95
CA TYR A 11 -14.83 -6.57 9.74
C TYR A 11 -13.83 -7.72 9.73
N VAL A 12 -12.69 -7.50 9.07
CA VAL A 12 -11.56 -8.43 9.05
C VAL A 12 -10.28 -7.69 9.36
N ILE A 13 -9.50 -8.23 10.28
CA ILE A 13 -8.16 -7.71 10.59
C ILE A 13 -7.12 -8.59 9.90
N LEU A 14 -6.23 -7.96 9.14
CA LEU A 14 -5.01 -8.59 8.67
C LEU A 14 -3.87 -8.18 9.60
N LEU A 15 -3.16 -9.17 10.12
CA LEU A 15 -2.09 -8.98 11.09
C LEU A 15 -0.95 -9.96 10.78
N ASN A 16 0.24 -9.45 10.59
CA ASN A 16 1.42 -10.27 10.36
C ASN A 16 1.80 -11.07 11.63
N ALA A 17 2.30 -12.29 11.43
CA ALA A 17 2.70 -13.16 12.52
C ALA A 17 3.92 -12.65 13.32
N ASP A 18 4.69 -11.72 12.76
CA ASP A 18 5.87 -11.08 13.37
C ASP A 18 5.53 -9.73 14.03
N THR A 19 4.32 -9.62 14.59
CA THR A 19 3.84 -8.43 15.29
C THR A 19 3.48 -8.72 16.75
N LYS A 20 3.53 -7.65 17.58
CA LYS A 20 3.01 -7.63 18.95
C LYS A 20 2.07 -6.43 19.07
N ALA A 21 0.79 -6.68 19.22
CA ALA A 21 -0.24 -5.66 19.38
C ALA A 21 -0.35 -5.20 20.84
N GLU A 22 -0.68 -3.91 21.06
CA GLU A 22 -1.11 -3.39 22.35
C GLU A 22 -2.51 -3.93 22.72
N PRO A 23 -2.88 -4.00 23.99
CA PRO A 23 -4.16 -4.58 24.44
C PRO A 23 -5.39 -3.97 23.76
N GLU A 24 -5.42 -2.66 23.53
CA GLU A 24 -6.56 -1.94 22.94
C GLU A 24 -6.53 -1.91 21.38
N PHE A 25 -5.57 -2.58 20.75
CA PHE A 25 -5.32 -2.53 19.30
C PHE A 25 -6.59 -2.79 18.47
N VAL A 26 -7.32 -3.86 18.79
CA VAL A 26 -8.54 -4.26 18.04
C VAL A 26 -9.65 -3.24 18.27
N GLU A 27 -9.85 -2.81 19.50
CA GLU A 27 -10.85 -1.81 19.88
C GLU A 27 -10.62 -0.48 19.15
N LYS A 28 -9.39 0.01 19.15
CA LYS A 28 -9.04 1.28 18.46
C LYS A 28 -9.16 1.21 16.95
N LEU A 29 -8.88 0.07 16.34
CA LEU A 29 -9.17 -0.15 14.92
C LEU A 29 -10.67 -0.14 14.64
N TYR A 30 -11.46 -0.82 15.48
CA TYR A 30 -12.91 -0.88 15.35
C TYR A 30 -13.55 0.52 15.52
N GLU A 31 -13.17 1.27 16.56
CA GLU A 31 -13.62 2.64 16.77
C GLU A 31 -13.34 3.53 15.54
N ALA A 32 -12.14 3.39 14.95
CA ALA A 32 -11.75 4.20 13.81
C ALA A 32 -12.52 3.87 12.52
N ILE A 33 -12.78 2.57 12.24
CA ILE A 33 -13.47 2.14 11.02
C ILE A 33 -14.99 2.38 11.12
N SER A 34 -15.55 2.35 12.33
CA SER A 34 -16.99 2.52 12.56
C SER A 34 -17.46 3.97 12.42
N LYS A 35 -16.56 4.96 12.35
CA LYS A 35 -16.88 6.38 12.24
C LYS A 35 -17.61 6.77 10.95
N ASP A 36 -17.42 6.01 9.86
CA ASP A 36 -17.98 6.34 8.55
C ASP A 36 -18.07 5.07 7.69
N ASP A 37 -19.23 4.77 7.14
CA ASP A 37 -19.47 3.59 6.31
C ASP A 37 -18.69 3.60 4.99
N LYS A 38 -18.17 4.75 4.58
CA LYS A 38 -17.29 4.90 3.42
C LYS A 38 -15.83 4.56 3.74
N ILE A 39 -15.48 4.21 4.99
CA ILE A 39 -14.14 3.74 5.32
C ILE A 39 -14.04 2.27 4.94
N PHE A 40 -13.19 1.97 3.95
CA PHE A 40 -12.86 0.61 3.56
C PHE A 40 -11.85 -0.03 4.48
N SER A 41 -10.79 0.71 4.81
CA SER A 41 -9.72 0.19 5.65
C SER A 41 -9.12 1.23 6.58
N VAL A 42 -8.60 0.76 7.73
CA VAL A 42 -7.84 1.59 8.68
C VAL A 42 -6.51 0.92 8.98
N SER A 43 -5.41 1.63 8.72
CA SER A 43 -4.06 1.24 9.07
C SER A 43 -3.74 1.64 10.51
N SER A 44 -3.05 0.77 11.21
CA SER A 44 -2.55 1.02 12.57
C SER A 44 -1.26 1.85 12.58
N LYS A 45 -0.89 2.33 13.77
CA LYS A 45 0.44 2.87 14.11
C LYS A 45 1.40 1.71 14.28
N MET A 46 2.19 1.45 13.24
CA MET A 46 3.23 0.42 13.30
C MET A 46 4.54 1.01 13.80
N ILE A 47 5.07 0.42 14.86
CA ILE A 47 6.33 0.82 15.51
C ILE A 47 7.36 -0.29 15.25
N GLN A 48 8.62 0.09 15.04
CA GLN A 48 9.69 -0.89 14.89
C GLN A 48 9.95 -1.59 16.22
N MET A 49 9.81 -2.92 16.27
CA MET A 49 9.96 -3.70 17.52
C MET A 49 11.35 -3.55 18.14
N PHE A 50 12.40 -3.46 17.31
CA PHE A 50 13.79 -3.35 17.77
C PHE A 50 14.33 -1.91 17.81
N ALA A 51 13.50 -0.92 17.44
CA ALA A 51 13.79 0.50 17.57
C ALA A 51 12.49 1.26 17.89
N PRO A 52 11.96 1.11 19.13
CA PRO A 52 10.62 1.57 19.48
C PRO A 52 10.44 3.10 19.51
N ASP A 53 11.51 3.83 19.32
CA ASP A 53 11.50 5.29 19.08
C ASP A 53 11.19 5.67 17.62
N LYS A 54 10.98 4.67 16.72
CA LYS A 54 10.76 4.88 15.29
C LYS A 54 9.51 4.20 14.76
N TYR A 55 8.85 4.88 13.83
CA TYR A 55 7.78 4.27 13.05
C TYR A 55 8.30 3.17 12.13
N ASP A 56 7.56 2.08 12.03
CA ASP A 56 7.61 1.14 10.92
C ASP A 56 6.69 1.61 9.77
N GLY A 57 5.53 2.17 10.12
CA GLY A 57 4.59 2.78 9.19
C GLY A 57 3.42 3.47 9.89
N ALA A 58 2.86 4.47 9.22
CA ALA A 58 1.67 5.22 9.59
C ALA A 58 0.70 5.33 8.40
N GLY A 59 0.38 4.17 7.80
CA GLY A 59 -0.31 4.02 6.52
C GLY A 59 0.63 4.13 5.33
N ASP A 60 0.12 3.75 4.15
CA ASP A 60 0.91 3.77 2.92
C ASP A 60 0.49 4.89 1.99
N LEU A 61 1.46 5.44 1.29
CA LEU A 61 1.27 6.45 0.26
C LEU A 61 1.75 5.89 -1.10
N TYR A 62 1.09 6.35 -2.16
CA TYR A 62 1.45 6.01 -3.53
C TYR A 62 1.58 7.28 -4.36
N CYS A 63 2.58 7.39 -5.22
CA CYS A 63 2.85 8.61 -5.98
C CYS A 63 2.99 8.36 -7.49
N CYS A 64 2.99 9.45 -8.27
CA CYS A 64 3.06 9.41 -9.74
C CYS A 64 4.34 8.80 -10.31
N LEU A 65 5.39 8.61 -9.50
CA LEU A 65 6.60 7.86 -9.87
C LEU A 65 6.37 6.33 -9.92
N GLY A 66 5.15 5.85 -9.64
CA GLY A 66 4.85 4.43 -9.48
C GLY A 66 5.43 3.82 -8.20
N TRP A 67 5.67 4.64 -7.17
CA TRP A 67 6.24 4.22 -5.90
C TRP A 67 5.20 4.18 -4.79
N ALA A 68 5.09 3.03 -4.15
CA ALA A 68 4.48 2.91 -2.83
C ALA A 68 5.55 3.06 -1.74
N TYR A 69 5.19 3.68 -0.64
CA TYR A 69 6.07 3.83 0.51
C TYR A 69 5.28 4.03 1.81
N ALA A 70 5.78 3.42 2.88
CA ALA A 70 5.20 3.58 4.20
C ALA A 70 5.45 5.02 4.71
N ARG A 71 4.37 5.71 5.07
CA ARG A 71 4.42 7.04 5.67
C ARG A 71 5.10 6.95 7.04
N GLY A 72 6.07 7.78 7.28
CA GLY A 72 6.77 7.85 8.56
C GLY A 72 7.85 6.78 8.79
N LYS A 73 8.11 5.88 7.85
CA LYS A 73 9.16 4.85 7.99
C LYS A 73 10.49 5.46 8.44
N ASP A 74 11.08 4.90 9.48
CA ASP A 74 12.34 5.33 10.12
C ASP A 74 12.31 6.72 10.78
N LYS A 75 11.16 7.41 10.82
CA LYS A 75 10.99 8.71 11.52
C LYS A 75 10.72 8.46 13.00
N LYS A 76 11.12 9.42 13.85
CA LYS A 76 10.86 9.39 15.29
C LYS A 76 9.37 9.45 15.61
N ILE A 77 8.96 8.72 16.64
CA ILE A 77 7.61 8.76 17.23
C ILE A 77 7.25 10.22 17.59
N GLY A 78 5.93 10.53 17.58
CA GLY A 78 5.40 11.86 17.88
C GLY A 78 5.06 12.72 16.66
N ARG A 79 5.41 12.31 15.44
CA ARG A 79 5.14 13.09 14.23
C ARG A 79 3.76 12.84 13.60
N TYR A 80 3.23 11.64 13.77
CA TYR A 80 2.00 11.19 13.08
C TYR A 80 0.94 10.77 14.11
N GLU A 81 0.63 11.70 15.03
CA GLU A 81 -0.30 11.46 16.15
C GLU A 81 -1.73 11.94 15.86
N LYS A 82 -2.06 12.11 14.58
CA LYS A 82 -3.42 12.48 14.14
C LYS A 82 -3.94 11.51 13.10
N GLU A 83 -5.21 11.15 13.23
CA GLU A 83 -5.92 10.43 12.19
C GLU A 83 -5.86 11.17 10.86
N CYS A 84 -5.72 10.44 9.77
CA CYS A 84 -5.73 11.02 8.44
C CYS A 84 -6.15 10.00 7.37
N ASN A 85 -6.48 10.50 6.19
CA ASN A 85 -6.58 9.66 5.01
C ASN A 85 -5.19 9.28 4.53
N VAL A 86 -5.05 8.02 4.10
CA VAL A 86 -3.86 7.46 3.47
C VAL A 86 -4.22 6.87 2.12
N PHE A 87 -3.23 6.53 1.31
CA PHE A 87 -3.53 5.96 0.00
C PHE A 87 -4.02 4.52 0.11
N SER A 88 -3.37 3.73 0.95
CA SER A 88 -3.76 2.37 1.29
C SER A 88 -3.38 2.03 2.73
N SER A 89 -3.97 0.99 3.27
CA SER A 89 -3.62 0.46 4.58
C SER A 89 -2.70 -0.73 4.41
N CYS A 90 -1.57 -0.74 5.12
CA CYS A 90 -0.62 -1.83 5.10
C CYS A 90 -1.27 -3.12 5.61
N GLY A 91 -1.30 -4.17 4.78
CA GLY A 91 -1.86 -5.47 5.12
C GLY A 91 -1.17 -6.19 6.29
N GLY A 92 -0.05 -5.65 6.77
CA GLY A 92 0.65 -6.18 7.95
C GLY A 92 -0.02 -5.88 9.29
N ALA A 93 -0.87 -4.86 9.38
CA ALA A 93 -1.66 -4.52 10.58
C ALA A 93 -2.77 -3.52 10.22
N ALA A 94 -3.88 -4.01 9.73
CA ALA A 94 -5.01 -3.18 9.31
C ALA A 94 -6.34 -3.88 9.45
N ILE A 95 -7.43 -3.11 9.69
CA ILE A 95 -8.81 -3.57 9.67
C ILE A 95 -9.46 -3.17 8.34
N TYR A 96 -10.35 -4.02 7.85
CA TYR A 96 -11.09 -3.83 6.60
C TYR A 96 -12.58 -4.08 6.82
N ARG A 97 -13.45 -3.29 6.19
CA ARG A 97 -14.89 -3.54 6.13
C ARG A 97 -15.16 -4.68 5.14
N ARG A 98 -15.58 -5.81 5.68
CA ARG A 98 -15.70 -7.09 4.92
C ARG A 98 -16.63 -6.99 3.72
N ALA A 99 -17.80 -6.34 3.88
CA ALA A 99 -18.80 -6.24 2.82
C ALA A 99 -18.25 -5.56 1.55
N LEU A 100 -17.35 -4.57 1.68
CA LEU A 100 -16.82 -3.81 0.56
C LEU A 100 -15.88 -4.62 -0.36
N PHE A 101 -15.38 -5.79 0.09
CA PHE A 101 -14.63 -6.67 -0.81
C PHE A 101 -15.48 -7.25 -1.94
N GLU A 102 -16.79 -7.36 -1.75
CA GLU A 102 -17.70 -7.84 -2.80
C GLU A 102 -17.83 -6.83 -3.94
N GLU A 103 -17.74 -5.55 -3.61
CA GLU A 103 -17.84 -4.46 -4.59
C GLU A 103 -16.48 -4.12 -5.22
N ILE A 104 -15.45 -3.92 -4.37
CA ILE A 104 -14.10 -3.51 -4.79
C ILE A 104 -13.36 -4.67 -5.48
N GLY A 105 -13.72 -5.90 -5.14
CA GLY A 105 -13.00 -7.13 -5.46
C GLY A 105 -11.97 -7.47 -4.39
N TYR A 106 -11.58 -8.72 -4.35
CA TYR A 106 -10.64 -9.29 -3.39
C TYR A 106 -9.18 -8.93 -3.72
N PHE A 107 -8.25 -9.34 -2.83
CA PHE A 107 -6.81 -9.28 -3.13
C PHE A 107 -6.50 -10.09 -4.38
N ASP A 108 -5.73 -9.51 -5.28
CA ASP A 108 -5.34 -10.16 -6.53
C ASP A 108 -4.17 -11.12 -6.28
N GLU A 109 -4.40 -12.41 -6.48
CA GLU A 109 -3.43 -13.47 -6.24
C GLU A 109 -2.16 -13.35 -7.13
N LEU A 110 -2.25 -12.64 -8.27
CA LEU A 110 -1.10 -12.37 -9.12
C LEU A 110 -0.01 -11.56 -8.42
N HIS A 111 -0.37 -10.73 -7.43
CA HIS A 111 0.64 -10.02 -6.62
C HIS A 111 1.50 -10.98 -5.82
N PHE A 112 0.96 -12.08 -5.33
CA PHE A 112 1.57 -13.03 -4.41
C PHE A 112 1.98 -12.38 -3.07
N ALA A 113 2.81 -11.34 -3.10
CA ALA A 113 3.25 -10.55 -1.96
C ALA A 113 3.74 -9.17 -2.43
N TYR A 114 3.61 -8.15 -1.59
CA TYR A 114 3.96 -6.73 -1.81
C TYR A 114 3.09 -6.03 -2.85
N LEU A 115 2.57 -4.89 -2.48
CA LEU A 115 1.70 -4.00 -3.24
C LEU A 115 0.28 -4.54 -3.52
N GLU A 116 -0.11 -5.70 -3.00
CA GLU A 116 -1.50 -6.18 -3.00
C GLU A 116 -2.41 -5.26 -2.19
N ASP A 117 -1.89 -4.69 -1.10
CA ASP A 117 -2.56 -3.71 -0.26
C ASP A 117 -2.70 -2.36 -0.96
N VAL A 118 -1.69 -1.94 -1.71
CA VAL A 118 -1.75 -0.73 -2.54
C VAL A 118 -2.75 -0.91 -3.69
N ASP A 119 -2.78 -2.08 -4.33
CA ASP A 119 -3.73 -2.41 -5.39
C ASP A 119 -5.18 -2.31 -4.90
N ILE A 120 -5.50 -2.96 -3.79
CA ILE A 120 -6.88 -2.92 -3.28
C ILE A 120 -7.25 -1.55 -2.73
N GLY A 121 -6.31 -0.87 -2.07
CA GLY A 121 -6.49 0.51 -1.61
C GLY A 121 -6.76 1.49 -2.76
N TYR A 122 -6.09 1.30 -3.91
CA TYR A 122 -6.34 2.08 -5.13
C TYR A 122 -7.76 1.85 -5.65
N ARG A 123 -8.19 0.58 -5.77
CA ARG A 123 -9.54 0.21 -6.23
C ARG A 123 -10.62 0.78 -5.32
N ALA A 124 -10.44 0.69 -4.00
CA ALA A 124 -11.35 1.30 -3.04
C ALA A 124 -11.52 2.81 -3.28
N ARG A 125 -10.43 3.52 -3.55
CA ARG A 125 -10.45 4.95 -3.84
C ARG A 125 -11.11 5.29 -5.18
N ILE A 126 -10.94 4.45 -6.21
CA ILE A 126 -11.67 4.59 -7.48
C ILE A 126 -13.17 4.60 -7.23
N MET A 127 -13.66 3.71 -6.36
CA MET A 127 -15.08 3.62 -5.99
C MET A 127 -15.53 4.69 -4.97
N GLY A 128 -14.63 5.55 -4.52
CA GLY A 128 -14.93 6.66 -3.59
C GLY A 128 -14.86 6.30 -2.12
N TYR A 129 -14.39 5.10 -1.78
CA TYR A 129 -14.11 4.69 -0.41
C TYR A 129 -12.82 5.30 0.13
N LYS A 130 -12.67 5.31 1.45
CA LYS A 130 -11.55 5.90 2.17
C LYS A 130 -10.67 4.83 2.79
N ASN A 131 -9.36 5.01 2.70
CA ASN A 131 -8.38 4.32 3.53
C ASN A 131 -7.87 5.32 4.56
N LYS A 132 -7.85 4.94 5.82
CA LYS A 132 -7.45 5.80 6.93
C LYS A 132 -6.27 5.25 7.71
N TYR A 133 -5.70 6.08 8.51
CA TYR A 133 -4.71 5.76 9.53
C TYR A 133 -5.21 6.25 10.88
N THR A 134 -5.07 5.44 11.91
CA THR A 134 -5.28 5.85 13.31
C THR A 134 -3.99 5.69 14.11
N PRO A 135 -3.59 6.71 14.89
CA PRO A 135 -2.43 6.61 15.78
C PRO A 135 -2.71 5.83 17.06
N GLU A 136 -3.98 5.58 17.39
CA GLU A 136 -4.39 4.96 18.65
C GLU A 136 -4.25 3.43 18.63
N ALA A 137 -4.41 2.79 17.47
CA ALA A 137 -4.18 1.36 17.30
C ALA A 137 -2.70 1.07 17.12
N ILE A 138 -2.02 0.65 18.16
CA ILE A 138 -0.55 0.49 18.19
C ILE A 138 -0.16 -0.98 18.05
N VAL A 139 0.82 -1.22 17.18
CA VAL A 139 1.44 -2.53 16.98
C VAL A 139 2.94 -2.41 16.78
N TYR A 140 3.71 -3.28 17.43
CA TYR A 140 5.15 -3.43 17.20
C TYR A 140 5.38 -4.49 16.14
N HIS A 141 6.22 -4.19 15.16
CA HIS A 141 6.50 -5.08 14.03
C HIS A 141 8.00 -5.37 13.95
N ALA A 142 8.36 -6.65 13.92
CA ALA A 142 9.75 -7.08 13.83
C ALA A 142 10.34 -6.79 12.44
N GLY A 143 9.51 -6.91 11.40
CA GLY A 143 9.88 -6.56 10.04
C GLY A 143 11.18 -7.16 9.55
N SER A 144 12.03 -6.35 8.93
CA SER A 144 13.34 -6.81 8.44
C SER A 144 14.33 -7.18 9.55
N GLY A 145 14.00 -6.94 10.82
CA GLY A 145 14.82 -7.34 11.97
C GLY A 145 15.03 -8.85 12.06
N ILE A 146 14.02 -9.64 11.69
CA ILE A 146 14.13 -11.12 11.66
C ILE A 146 14.94 -11.59 10.45
N THR A 147 14.79 -10.95 9.30
CA THR A 147 15.45 -11.36 8.04
C THR A 147 16.82 -10.71 7.83
N GLY A 148 17.27 -9.84 8.75
CA GLY A 148 18.58 -9.19 8.74
C GLY A 148 18.82 -8.19 7.61
N SER A 149 17.92 -8.07 6.62
CA SER A 149 18.12 -7.20 5.46
C SER A 149 16.82 -6.53 5.00
N ARG A 150 16.89 -5.20 4.84
CA ARG A 150 15.83 -4.41 4.22
C ARG A 150 15.59 -4.81 2.75
N TYR A 151 16.67 -5.19 2.03
CA TYR A 151 16.63 -5.62 0.64
C TYR A 151 17.20 -7.02 0.51
N ASN A 152 16.55 -7.85 -0.28
CA ASN A 152 17.06 -9.13 -0.76
C ASN A 152 16.55 -9.37 -2.19
N SER A 153 17.14 -10.33 -2.88
CA SER A 153 16.82 -10.65 -4.28
C SER A 153 15.33 -10.91 -4.52
N PHE A 154 14.67 -11.61 -3.60
CA PHE A 154 13.24 -11.91 -3.70
C PHE A 154 12.40 -10.63 -3.57
N LYS A 155 12.58 -9.85 -2.49
CA LYS A 155 11.82 -8.61 -2.22
C LYS A 155 11.96 -7.62 -3.38
N VAL A 156 13.20 -7.37 -3.85
CA VAL A 156 13.47 -6.42 -4.94
C VAL A 156 12.78 -6.84 -6.23
N ARG A 157 12.88 -8.13 -6.60
CA ARG A 157 12.29 -8.66 -7.83
C ARG A 157 10.76 -8.59 -7.81
N ILE A 158 10.13 -9.02 -6.71
CA ILE A 158 8.68 -9.03 -6.59
C ILE A 158 8.12 -7.59 -6.52
N ALA A 159 8.73 -6.70 -5.75
CA ALA A 159 8.30 -5.30 -5.67
C ALA A 159 8.43 -4.58 -7.04
N ALA A 160 9.51 -4.81 -7.79
CA ALA A 160 9.68 -4.26 -9.13
C ALA A 160 8.61 -4.78 -10.10
N ARG A 161 8.34 -6.10 -10.06
CA ARG A 161 7.29 -6.75 -10.84
C ARG A 161 5.92 -6.14 -10.56
N ASN A 162 5.56 -6.06 -9.30
CA ASN A 162 4.23 -5.61 -8.86
C ASN A 162 4.04 -4.10 -9.08
N SER A 163 5.11 -3.29 -9.05
CA SER A 163 5.01 -1.85 -9.38
C SER A 163 4.46 -1.61 -10.79
N TRP A 164 4.90 -2.39 -11.80
CA TRP A 164 4.33 -2.36 -13.14
C TRP A 164 2.87 -2.76 -13.16
N TYR A 165 2.55 -3.84 -12.43
CA TYR A 165 1.21 -4.40 -12.43
C TYR A 165 0.19 -3.48 -11.76
N VAL A 166 0.54 -2.82 -10.65
CA VAL A 166 -0.33 -1.82 -10.01
C VAL A 166 -0.66 -0.67 -10.97
N ILE A 167 0.35 -0.15 -11.69
CA ILE A 167 0.15 0.90 -12.70
C ILE A 167 -0.80 0.42 -13.80
N PHE A 168 -0.49 -0.71 -14.42
CA PHE A 168 -1.28 -1.30 -15.49
C PHE A 168 -2.72 -1.55 -15.06
N LYS A 169 -2.91 -2.17 -13.90
CA LYS A 169 -4.22 -2.61 -13.42
C LYS A 169 -5.13 -1.46 -13.05
N ASN A 170 -4.62 -0.47 -12.33
CA ASN A 170 -5.45 0.53 -11.66
C ASN A 170 -5.51 1.89 -12.36
N MET A 171 -4.47 2.28 -13.08
CA MET A 171 -4.47 3.57 -13.77
C MET A 171 -5.20 3.48 -15.12
N PRO A 172 -6.23 4.29 -15.38
CA PRO A 172 -6.77 4.47 -16.72
C PRO A 172 -5.68 4.92 -17.72
N THR A 173 -5.87 4.64 -18.98
CA THR A 173 -4.87 4.95 -20.02
C THR A 173 -4.45 6.42 -20.01
N LEU A 174 -5.41 7.35 -19.87
CA LEU A 174 -5.12 8.78 -19.79
C LEU A 174 -4.25 9.12 -18.58
N GLN A 175 -4.51 8.50 -17.43
CA GLN A 175 -3.71 8.70 -16.22
C GLN A 175 -2.29 8.16 -16.38
N ILE A 176 -2.12 7.02 -17.08
CA ILE A 176 -0.78 6.50 -17.43
C ILE A 176 -0.04 7.50 -18.32
N ILE A 177 -0.70 8.04 -19.36
CA ILE A 177 -0.09 9.00 -20.29
C ILE A 177 0.36 10.27 -19.54
N ILE A 178 -0.50 10.85 -18.70
CA ILE A 178 -0.18 12.05 -17.92
C ILE A 178 1.02 11.80 -16.98
N ASN A 179 1.11 10.62 -16.38
CA ASN A 179 2.17 10.29 -15.44
C ASN A 179 3.38 9.62 -16.10
N LEU A 180 3.36 9.36 -17.41
CA LEU A 180 4.43 8.61 -18.09
C LEU A 180 5.85 9.16 -17.86
N PRO A 181 6.10 10.48 -17.94
CA PRO A 181 7.43 11.03 -17.64
C PRO A 181 7.89 10.74 -16.21
N PHE A 182 6.97 10.86 -15.25
CA PHE A 182 7.24 10.59 -13.84
C PHE A 182 7.48 9.09 -13.59
N ILE A 183 6.67 8.22 -14.18
CA ILE A 183 6.81 6.77 -14.11
C ILE A 183 8.18 6.34 -14.64
N LEU A 184 8.57 6.82 -15.82
CA LEU A 184 9.86 6.51 -16.42
C LEU A 184 11.02 7.01 -15.53
N ALA A 185 10.95 8.24 -15.04
CA ALA A 185 11.93 8.78 -14.10
C ALA A 185 12.00 7.94 -12.81
N GLY A 186 10.86 7.55 -12.26
CA GLY A 186 10.77 6.72 -11.06
C GLY A 186 11.42 5.35 -11.22
N PHE A 187 11.17 4.67 -12.33
CA PHE A 187 11.81 3.39 -12.64
C PHE A 187 13.30 3.54 -12.92
N PHE A 188 13.70 4.60 -13.61
CA PHE A 188 15.12 4.89 -13.87
C PHE A 188 15.89 5.12 -12.57
N ILE A 189 15.38 5.98 -11.67
CA ILE A 189 16.00 6.27 -10.36
C ILE A 189 16.13 4.98 -9.53
N LYS A 190 15.07 4.16 -9.47
CA LYS A 190 15.13 2.88 -8.75
C LYS A 190 16.10 1.89 -9.40
N SER A 191 16.22 1.88 -10.73
CA SER A 191 17.18 1.04 -11.43
C SER A 191 18.61 1.39 -11.01
N LEU A 192 18.97 2.68 -11.03
CA LEU A 192 20.26 3.15 -10.57
C LEU A 192 20.48 2.82 -9.09
N PHE A 193 19.49 3.12 -8.23
CA PHE A 193 19.59 2.80 -6.80
C PHE A 193 19.88 1.33 -6.54
N PHE A 194 19.16 0.42 -7.20
CA PHE A 194 19.38 -1.01 -6.99
C PHE A 194 20.65 -1.54 -7.67
N MET A 195 21.12 -0.90 -8.74
CA MET A 195 22.45 -1.17 -9.29
C MET A 195 23.55 -0.86 -8.27
N PHE A 196 23.51 0.32 -7.63
CA PHE A 196 24.46 0.68 -6.56
C PHE A 196 24.35 -0.20 -5.30
N LYS A 197 23.14 -0.77 -5.04
CA LYS A 197 22.92 -1.71 -3.91
C LYS A 197 23.27 -3.17 -4.25
N GLY A 198 23.74 -3.48 -5.47
CA GLY A 198 24.08 -4.83 -5.91
C GLY A 198 22.86 -5.68 -6.33
N TYR A 199 21.66 -5.10 -6.45
CA TYR A 199 20.42 -5.79 -6.84
C TYR A 199 19.88 -5.34 -8.21
N GLY A 200 20.74 -4.79 -9.08
CA GLY A 200 20.32 -4.28 -10.38
C GLY A 200 19.71 -5.33 -11.29
N ARG A 201 20.31 -6.53 -11.33
CA ARG A 201 19.79 -7.65 -12.13
C ARG A 201 18.43 -8.11 -11.66
N GLU A 202 18.20 -8.19 -10.35
CA GLU A 202 16.94 -8.57 -9.73
C GLU A 202 15.86 -7.55 -10.04
N TYR A 203 16.19 -6.27 -9.95
CA TYR A 203 15.25 -5.19 -10.25
C TYR A 203 14.83 -5.20 -11.72
N LEU A 204 15.77 -5.27 -12.65
CA LEU A 204 15.49 -5.34 -14.10
C LEU A 204 14.72 -6.62 -14.47
N SER A 205 15.08 -7.76 -13.88
CA SER A 205 14.33 -9.01 -14.04
C SER A 205 12.89 -8.87 -13.52
N GLY A 206 12.69 -8.20 -12.39
CA GLY A 206 11.38 -7.88 -11.84
C GLY A 206 10.56 -7.01 -12.79
N MET A 207 11.14 -5.93 -13.34
CA MET A 207 10.49 -5.07 -14.32
C MET A 207 10.03 -5.85 -15.57
N LYS A 208 10.91 -6.66 -16.15
CA LYS A 208 10.56 -7.52 -17.30
C LYS A 208 9.40 -8.45 -16.97
N ARG A 209 9.44 -9.12 -15.82
CA ARG A 209 8.34 -10.00 -15.36
C ARG A 209 7.06 -9.23 -15.10
N GLY A 210 7.14 -7.98 -14.61
CA GLY A 210 5.99 -7.11 -14.41
C GLY A 210 5.30 -6.76 -15.72
N TYR A 211 6.06 -6.41 -16.74
CA TYR A 211 5.54 -6.19 -18.08
C TYR A 211 4.81 -7.44 -18.62
N LEU A 212 5.42 -8.61 -18.53
CA LEU A 212 4.80 -9.88 -18.94
C LEU A 212 3.55 -10.20 -18.10
N MET A 213 3.55 -9.88 -16.81
CA MET A 213 2.40 -10.10 -15.93
C MET A 213 1.19 -9.25 -16.37
N CYS A 214 1.41 -8.07 -16.95
CA CYS A 214 0.32 -7.24 -17.50
C CYS A 214 -0.45 -7.94 -18.64
N THR A 215 0.17 -8.87 -19.36
CA THR A 215 -0.52 -9.66 -20.41
C THR A 215 -1.43 -10.76 -19.82
N GLN A 216 -1.23 -11.15 -18.58
CA GLN A 216 -2.01 -12.18 -17.88
C GLN A 216 -3.08 -11.57 -16.96
N GLY A 217 -2.81 -10.37 -16.45
CA GLY A 217 -3.70 -9.67 -15.54
C GLY A 217 -4.83 -8.93 -16.27
N LYS A 218 -5.86 -8.62 -15.50
CA LYS A 218 -6.98 -7.81 -15.99
C LYS A 218 -6.88 -6.39 -15.45
N LYS A 219 -7.12 -5.42 -16.31
CA LYS A 219 -7.26 -4.02 -15.93
C LYS A 219 -8.53 -3.84 -15.10
N TYR A 220 -8.45 -3.01 -14.04
CA TYR A 220 -9.65 -2.60 -13.33
C TYR A 220 -10.55 -1.77 -14.27
N PRO A 221 -11.86 -2.05 -14.34
CA PRO A 221 -12.73 -1.39 -15.32
C PRO A 221 -12.79 0.12 -15.07
N PHE A 222 -12.60 0.89 -16.14
CA PHE A 222 -12.84 2.33 -16.09
C PHE A 222 -14.33 2.61 -16.17
N SER A 223 -14.85 3.44 -15.27
CA SER A 223 -16.20 4.00 -15.37
C SER A 223 -16.16 5.52 -15.32
N LYS A 224 -16.95 6.17 -16.20
CA LYS A 224 -17.13 7.62 -16.20
C LYS A 224 -17.79 8.13 -14.92
N GLU A 225 -18.56 7.31 -14.26
CA GLU A 225 -19.19 7.59 -12.97
C GLU A 225 -18.16 7.97 -11.89
N PHE A 226 -16.97 7.36 -11.94
CA PHE A 226 -15.88 7.60 -10.99
C PHE A 226 -14.89 8.67 -11.42
N LEU A 227 -15.20 9.46 -12.46
CA LEU A 227 -14.26 10.45 -13.02
C LEU A 227 -13.73 11.43 -11.95
N GLY A 228 -14.59 11.90 -11.05
CA GLY A 228 -14.19 12.78 -9.94
C GLY A 228 -13.19 12.11 -8.98
N ASN A 229 -13.32 10.81 -8.77
CA ASN A 229 -12.40 10.05 -7.92
C ASN A 229 -11.05 9.87 -8.61
N TYR A 230 -11.01 9.60 -9.93
CA TYR A 230 -9.75 9.54 -10.69
C TYR A 230 -9.01 10.88 -10.66
N VAL A 231 -9.72 12.02 -10.74
CA VAL A 231 -9.11 13.35 -10.62
C VAL A 231 -8.52 13.55 -9.21
N ARG A 232 -9.26 13.21 -8.15
CA ARG A 232 -8.76 13.28 -6.77
C ARG A 232 -7.53 12.41 -6.56
N ILE A 233 -7.55 11.18 -7.08
CA ILE A 233 -6.40 10.27 -7.05
C ILE A 233 -5.22 10.91 -7.77
N GLN A 234 -5.42 11.48 -8.97
CA GLN A 234 -4.35 12.12 -9.73
C GLN A 234 -3.67 13.26 -8.95
N LEU A 235 -4.46 14.13 -8.34
CA LEU A 235 -3.93 15.21 -7.51
C LEU A 235 -3.14 14.68 -6.31
N GLU A 236 -3.62 13.61 -5.71
CA GLU A 236 -2.94 12.97 -4.59
C GLU A 236 -1.63 12.27 -5.01
N LEU A 237 -1.58 11.63 -6.19
CA LEU A 237 -0.35 11.04 -6.72
C LEU A 237 0.75 12.10 -6.86
N TRP A 238 0.43 13.29 -7.34
CA TRP A 238 1.37 14.40 -7.45
C TRP A 238 1.77 14.92 -6.07
N LEU A 239 0.80 15.15 -5.18
CA LEU A 239 1.05 15.60 -3.81
C LEU A 239 1.96 14.62 -3.05
N ASN A 240 1.73 13.32 -3.20
CA ASN A 240 2.52 12.30 -2.54
C ASN A 240 3.97 12.21 -3.10
N MET A 241 4.20 12.60 -4.35
CA MET A 241 5.55 12.76 -4.88
C MET A 241 6.31 13.87 -4.13
N PHE A 242 5.68 15.04 -3.92
CA PHE A 242 6.29 16.11 -3.12
C PHE A 242 6.53 15.67 -1.68
N ARG A 243 5.56 15.01 -1.05
CA ARG A 243 5.70 14.45 0.31
C ARG A 243 6.86 13.46 0.41
N ARG A 244 7.15 12.71 -0.66
CA ARG A 244 8.26 11.76 -0.71
C ARG A 244 9.62 12.45 -0.82
N ILE A 245 9.69 13.60 -1.48
CA ILE A 245 10.94 14.35 -1.70
C ILE A 245 11.29 15.18 -0.46
N VAL A 246 10.29 15.82 0.14
CA VAL A 246 10.48 16.78 1.25
C VAL A 246 10.48 16.09 2.62
N GLY A 247 9.84 14.94 2.78
CA GLY A 247 9.67 14.22 4.07
C GLY A 247 10.60 13.06 4.25
#